data_100f8a6401a912d4008df3f713ed15a0
#
_entry.id   100f8a6401a912d4008df3f713ed15a0
#
_cell.length_a   1.000
_cell.length_b   1.000
_cell.length_c   1.000
_cell.angle_alpha   90.00
_cell.angle_beta   90.00
_cell.angle_gamma   90.00
#
_symmetry.space_group_name_H-M   'P 1'
#
loop_
_entity.id
_entity.type
_entity.pdbx_description
1 polymer ?
#
loop_
_entity_poly.entity_id
_entity_poly.type
_entity_poly.pdbx_seq_one_letter_code
_entity_poly.pdbx_strand_id
1 'polypeptide(L)'
;MISEYKKTNTSKILYIINEASLKYKGTIPDDCWHEPYMSKQELIDEFNEGVRMYGFHDNNTLIGVIGIQEVKDVILIRHAYTLTSYQNKGVGSALLEYLLKKNQNSRLLVGTWKNATWAIRFYEKFGFIPHGKEQSTLLLKKYWKISSKQIKHSVVLERF
;
A
#
# COMPACT_ATOMS: atom_id res chain seq x y z
N MET A 1 -13.26 -10.17 -9.35
CA MET A 1 -13.57 -8.91 -10.07
C MET A 1 -12.99 -7.72 -9.31
N ILE A 2 -12.38 -6.80 -10.03
CA ILE A 2 -11.73 -5.61 -9.44
C ILE A 2 -12.53 -4.37 -9.82
N SER A 3 -12.85 -3.54 -8.82
CA SER A 3 -13.56 -2.28 -9.02
C SER A 3 -13.06 -1.19 -8.09
N GLU A 4 -13.26 0.07 -8.47
CA GLU A 4 -12.92 1.21 -7.63
C GLU A 4 -13.92 1.36 -6.49
N TYR A 5 -13.41 1.63 -5.30
CA TYR A 5 -14.21 1.87 -4.10
C TYR A 5 -14.28 3.36 -3.78
N LYS A 6 -15.44 3.80 -3.37
CA LYS A 6 -15.70 5.20 -2.98
C LYS A 6 -15.68 5.36 -1.46
N LYS A 7 -15.71 6.62 -0.99
CA LYS A 7 -15.73 6.98 0.43
C LYS A 7 -16.82 6.26 1.23
N THR A 8 -17.93 5.86 0.58
CA THR A 8 -19.04 5.16 1.22
C THR A 8 -18.68 3.75 1.67
N ASN A 9 -17.57 3.18 1.18
CA ASN A 9 -17.14 1.82 1.50
C ASN A 9 -16.01 1.78 2.54
N THR A 10 -15.82 2.87 3.27
CA THR A 10 -14.70 3.04 4.22
C THR A 10 -14.58 1.89 5.21
N SER A 11 -15.70 1.44 5.80
CA SER A 11 -15.67 0.38 6.83
C SER A 11 -15.12 -0.95 6.33
N LYS A 12 -15.47 -1.34 5.10
CA LYS A 12 -15.00 -2.60 4.51
C LYS A 12 -13.51 -2.54 4.19
N ILE A 13 -13.08 -1.43 3.61
CA ILE A 13 -11.66 -1.21 3.30
C ILE A 13 -10.85 -1.21 4.58
N LEU A 14 -11.31 -0.48 5.60
CA LEU A 14 -10.63 -0.35 6.87
C LEU A 14 -10.47 -1.70 7.58
N TYR A 15 -11.50 -2.54 7.52
CA TYR A 15 -11.44 -3.90 8.08
C TYR A 15 -10.30 -4.70 7.44
N ILE A 16 -10.18 -4.67 6.12
CA ILE A 16 -9.13 -5.41 5.41
C ILE A 16 -7.75 -4.89 5.78
N ILE A 17 -7.56 -3.57 5.78
CA ILE A 17 -6.27 -2.96 6.13
C ILE A 17 -5.85 -3.40 7.54
N ASN A 18 -6.75 -3.28 8.51
CA ASN A 18 -6.43 -3.58 9.91
C ASN A 18 -6.27 -5.07 10.19
N GLU A 19 -7.03 -5.93 9.52
CA GLU A 19 -6.85 -7.39 9.64
C GLU A 19 -5.53 -7.83 9.02
N ALA A 20 -5.28 -7.44 7.78
CA ALA A 20 -4.09 -7.88 7.05
C ALA A 20 -2.79 -7.27 7.58
N SER A 21 -2.84 -6.07 8.13
CA SER A 21 -1.66 -5.40 8.67
C SER A 21 -1.10 -6.08 9.93
N LEU A 22 -1.86 -6.95 10.58
CA LEU A 22 -1.39 -7.71 11.74
C LEU A 22 -0.13 -8.55 11.43
N LYS A 23 0.07 -8.91 10.18
CA LYS A 23 1.30 -9.57 9.72
C LYS A 23 2.55 -8.73 9.98
N TYR A 24 2.42 -7.41 10.02
CA TYR A 24 3.54 -6.50 10.28
C TYR A 24 3.88 -6.35 11.76
N LYS A 25 3.04 -6.84 12.66
CA LYS A 25 3.31 -6.79 14.10
C LYS A 25 4.58 -7.58 14.40
N GLY A 26 5.53 -6.96 15.11
CA GLY A 26 6.84 -7.53 15.34
C GLY A 26 7.88 -7.24 14.25
N THR A 27 7.46 -6.90 13.05
CA THR A 27 8.34 -6.46 11.94
C THR A 27 8.49 -4.94 11.96
N ILE A 28 7.40 -4.23 12.22
CA ILE A 28 7.41 -2.78 12.46
C ILE A 28 8.02 -2.55 13.85
N PRO A 29 8.93 -1.55 14.01
CA PRO A 29 9.44 -1.19 15.32
C PRO A 29 8.30 -0.96 16.33
N ASP A 30 8.45 -1.44 17.55
CA ASP A 30 7.40 -1.39 18.57
C ASP A 30 6.85 0.02 18.79
N ASP A 31 7.70 1.03 18.71
CA ASP A 31 7.32 2.43 18.89
C ASP A 31 6.66 3.05 17.64
N CYS A 32 6.59 2.32 16.54
CA CYS A 32 5.83 2.69 15.33
C CYS A 32 4.55 1.90 15.17
N TRP A 33 4.37 0.83 15.95
CA TRP A 33 3.20 -0.03 15.88
C TRP A 33 2.07 0.49 16.77
N HIS A 34 0.87 0.54 16.24
CA HIS A 34 -0.34 0.83 17.03
C HIS A 34 -1.53 0.04 16.47
N GLU A 35 -2.52 -0.19 17.31
CA GLU A 35 -3.78 -0.85 16.90
C GLU A 35 -4.96 0.04 17.27
N PRO A 36 -5.89 0.31 16.33
CA PRO A 36 -5.86 -0.17 14.94
C PRO A 36 -4.67 0.42 14.18
N TYR A 37 -4.18 -0.31 13.19
CA TYR A 37 -3.07 0.15 12.35
C TYR A 37 -3.45 1.43 11.60
N MET A 38 -4.69 1.51 11.13
CA MET A 38 -5.26 2.69 10.50
C MET A 38 -6.60 3.01 11.13
N SER A 39 -6.82 4.28 11.47
CA SER A 39 -8.11 4.76 11.95
C SER A 39 -9.04 5.10 10.79
N LYS A 40 -10.34 5.16 11.08
CA LYS A 40 -11.34 5.59 10.10
C LYS A 40 -11.07 7.00 9.59
N GLN A 41 -10.69 7.91 10.49
CA GLN A 41 -10.41 9.30 10.13
C GLN A 41 -9.19 9.40 9.21
N GLU A 42 -8.14 8.65 9.47
CA GLU A 42 -6.96 8.60 8.59
C GLU A 42 -7.34 8.19 7.17
N LEU A 43 -8.16 7.15 7.01
CA LEU A 43 -8.59 6.69 5.70
C LEU A 43 -9.45 7.74 4.98
N ILE A 44 -10.37 8.39 5.70
CA ILE A 44 -11.18 9.48 5.15
C ILE A 44 -10.28 10.64 4.69
N ASP A 45 -9.31 11.02 5.51
CA ASP A 45 -8.37 12.09 5.17
C ASP A 45 -7.58 11.76 3.91
N GLU A 46 -7.15 10.51 3.75
CA GLU A 46 -6.44 10.07 2.55
C GLU A 46 -7.31 10.11 1.30
N PHE A 47 -8.58 9.71 1.41
CA PHE A 47 -9.54 9.89 0.30
C PHE A 47 -9.65 11.36 -0.10
N ASN A 48 -9.69 12.26 0.88
CA ASN A 48 -9.77 13.71 0.63
C ASN A 48 -8.48 14.26 0.01
N GLU A 49 -7.35 13.59 0.24
CA GLU A 49 -6.06 13.95 -0.35
C GLU A 49 -5.80 13.28 -1.71
N GLY A 50 -6.79 12.57 -2.26
CA GLY A 50 -6.75 12.02 -3.60
C GLY A 50 -6.38 10.54 -3.70
N VAL A 51 -6.29 9.82 -2.58
CA VAL A 51 -6.10 8.38 -2.62
C VAL A 51 -7.35 7.72 -3.20
N ARG A 52 -7.16 6.86 -4.20
CA ARG A 52 -8.22 6.05 -4.81
C ARG A 52 -7.97 4.59 -4.49
N MET A 53 -9.00 3.92 -3.99
CA MET A 53 -8.91 2.52 -3.57
C MET A 53 -9.61 1.61 -4.57
N TYR A 54 -8.99 0.48 -4.85
CA TYR A 54 -9.53 -0.59 -5.69
C TYR A 54 -9.67 -1.85 -4.86
N GLY A 55 -10.74 -2.57 -5.07
CA GLY A 55 -11.02 -3.79 -4.33
C GLY A 55 -11.18 -5.00 -5.20
N PHE A 56 -10.75 -6.15 -4.71
CA PHE A 56 -10.95 -7.46 -5.33
C PHE A 56 -12.10 -8.17 -4.62
N HIS A 57 -13.10 -8.57 -5.41
CA HIS A 57 -14.27 -9.30 -4.90
C HIS A 57 -14.22 -10.76 -5.31
N ASP A 58 -14.54 -11.62 -4.35
CA ASP A 58 -14.85 -13.02 -4.56
C ASP A 58 -16.31 -13.23 -4.13
N ASN A 59 -17.19 -13.53 -5.11
CA ASN A 59 -18.63 -13.75 -4.87
C ASN A 59 -19.27 -12.65 -4.01
N ASN A 60 -19.06 -11.38 -4.40
CA ASN A 60 -19.58 -10.19 -3.71
C ASN A 60 -18.94 -9.90 -2.35
N THR A 61 -17.91 -10.65 -1.94
CA THR A 61 -17.15 -10.39 -0.73
C THR A 61 -15.85 -9.67 -1.08
N LEU A 62 -15.61 -8.52 -0.47
CA LEU A 62 -14.35 -7.81 -0.63
C LEU A 62 -13.26 -8.54 0.16
N ILE A 63 -12.20 -8.97 -0.52
CA ILE A 63 -11.13 -9.77 0.09
C ILE A 63 -9.73 -9.17 -0.02
N GLY A 64 -9.58 -8.16 -0.85
CA GLY A 64 -8.30 -7.46 -1.00
C GLY A 64 -8.49 -6.05 -1.50
N VAL A 65 -7.55 -5.18 -1.19
CA VAL A 65 -7.55 -3.77 -1.60
C VAL A 65 -6.17 -3.32 -2.02
N ILE A 66 -6.13 -2.32 -2.88
CA ILE A 66 -4.91 -1.58 -3.23
C ILE A 66 -5.30 -0.14 -3.56
N GLY A 67 -4.45 0.81 -3.16
CA GLY A 67 -4.69 2.21 -3.42
C GLY A 67 -3.63 2.83 -4.31
N ILE A 68 -3.99 3.92 -4.97
CA ILE A 68 -3.05 4.80 -5.66
C ILE A 68 -3.32 6.25 -5.30
N GLN A 69 -2.26 7.05 -5.39
CA GLN A 69 -2.35 8.49 -5.16
C GLN A 69 -1.40 9.18 -6.13
N GLU A 70 -1.92 10.11 -6.90
CA GLU A 70 -1.09 10.98 -7.74
C GLU A 70 -0.50 12.08 -6.85
N VAL A 71 0.83 12.16 -6.78
CA VAL A 71 1.54 13.18 -6.01
C VAL A 71 2.62 13.77 -6.90
N LYS A 72 2.48 15.06 -7.23
CA LYS A 72 3.43 15.75 -8.12
C LYS A 72 3.62 14.98 -9.43
N ASP A 73 4.80 14.47 -9.69
CA ASP A 73 5.19 13.79 -10.94
C ASP A 73 5.18 12.26 -10.86
N VAL A 74 4.64 11.69 -9.76
CA VAL A 74 4.64 10.24 -9.56
C VAL A 74 3.26 9.74 -9.15
N ILE A 75 3.08 8.43 -9.24
CA ILE A 75 1.95 7.72 -8.64
C ILE A 75 2.49 6.86 -7.50
N LEU A 76 1.94 7.06 -6.31
CA LEU A 76 2.24 6.23 -5.15
C LEU A 76 1.27 5.07 -5.09
N ILE A 77 1.78 3.86 -4.84
CA ILE A 77 0.96 2.71 -4.47
C ILE A 77 0.77 2.75 -2.96
N ARG A 78 -0.48 2.63 -2.51
CA ARG A 78 -0.86 2.72 -1.11
C ARG A 78 -1.71 1.52 -0.70
N HIS A 79 -1.57 1.08 0.55
CA HIS A 79 -2.49 0.15 1.20
C HIS A 79 -2.80 -1.13 0.42
N ALA A 80 -1.78 -1.82 -0.05
CA ALA A 80 -1.91 -3.12 -0.71
C ALA A 80 -2.08 -4.21 0.36
N TYR A 81 -3.31 -4.65 0.61
CA TYR A 81 -3.62 -5.64 1.63
C TYR A 81 -4.62 -6.67 1.13
N THR A 82 -4.41 -7.92 1.53
CA THR A 82 -5.31 -9.03 1.27
C THR A 82 -5.65 -9.70 2.60
N LEU A 83 -6.93 -10.02 2.83
CA LEU A 83 -7.35 -10.75 4.02
C LEU A 83 -6.47 -12.00 4.21
N THR A 84 -6.08 -12.26 5.45
CA THR A 84 -5.13 -13.34 5.77
C THR A 84 -5.57 -14.70 5.20
N SER A 85 -6.86 -15.01 5.28
CA SER A 85 -7.43 -16.26 4.76
C SER A 85 -7.40 -16.38 3.24
N TYR A 86 -7.15 -15.28 2.53
CA TYR A 86 -7.10 -15.24 1.06
C TYR A 86 -5.69 -14.95 0.51
N GLN A 87 -4.68 -14.91 1.37
CA GLN A 87 -3.31 -14.70 0.94
C GLN A 87 -2.76 -15.93 0.18
N ASN A 88 -1.73 -15.69 -0.63
CA ASN A 88 -1.08 -16.71 -1.48
C ASN A 88 -2.02 -17.35 -2.51
N LYS A 89 -3.09 -16.67 -2.89
CA LYS A 89 -4.06 -17.10 -3.91
C LYS A 89 -4.11 -16.15 -5.12
N GLY A 90 -3.14 -15.27 -5.23
CA GLY A 90 -3.01 -14.37 -6.38
C GLY A 90 -3.84 -13.09 -6.32
N VAL A 91 -4.51 -12.79 -5.22
CA VAL A 91 -5.36 -11.59 -5.08
C VAL A 91 -4.52 -10.31 -5.17
N GLY A 92 -3.45 -10.22 -4.39
CA GLY A 92 -2.54 -9.07 -4.42
C GLY A 92 -1.90 -8.87 -5.78
N SER A 93 -1.49 -9.95 -6.43
CA SER A 93 -0.92 -9.91 -7.77
C SER A 93 -1.93 -9.38 -8.80
N ALA A 94 -3.18 -9.85 -8.74
CA ALA A 94 -4.23 -9.39 -9.65
C ALA A 94 -4.50 -7.89 -9.47
N LEU A 95 -4.55 -7.41 -8.23
CA LEU A 95 -4.74 -6.00 -7.93
C LEU A 95 -3.58 -5.14 -8.46
N LEU A 96 -2.36 -5.55 -8.22
CA LEU A 96 -1.18 -4.81 -8.69
C LEU A 96 -1.12 -4.80 -10.21
N GLU A 97 -1.34 -5.94 -10.87
CA GLU A 97 -1.38 -6.01 -12.34
C GLU A 97 -2.43 -5.08 -12.93
N TYR A 98 -3.59 -5.01 -12.31
CA TYR A 98 -4.67 -4.12 -12.73
C TYR A 98 -4.20 -2.65 -12.72
N LEU A 99 -3.54 -2.22 -11.64
CA LEU A 99 -3.00 -0.87 -11.54
C LEU A 99 -1.88 -0.60 -12.55
N LEU A 100 -1.00 -1.59 -12.75
CA LEU A 100 0.10 -1.44 -13.70
C LEU A 100 -0.40 -1.27 -15.13
N LYS A 101 -1.42 -2.00 -15.52
CA LYS A 101 -2.05 -1.86 -16.84
C LYS A 101 -2.67 -0.48 -17.04
N LYS A 102 -3.27 0.08 -16.02
CA LYS A 102 -3.89 1.41 -16.08
C LYS A 102 -2.85 2.54 -16.11
N ASN A 103 -1.65 2.30 -15.64
CA ASN A 103 -0.64 3.34 -15.43
C ASN A 103 0.69 3.02 -16.11
N GLN A 104 0.63 2.47 -17.32
CA GLN A 104 1.80 1.97 -18.06
C GLN A 104 2.90 3.00 -18.30
N ASN A 105 2.51 4.26 -18.46
CA ASN A 105 3.46 5.34 -18.79
C ASN A 105 3.81 6.21 -17.58
N SER A 106 3.50 5.73 -16.37
CA SER A 106 3.70 6.50 -15.15
C SER A 106 4.90 6.00 -14.37
N ARG A 107 5.54 6.92 -13.66
CA ARG A 107 6.55 6.60 -12.66
C ARG A 107 5.83 6.18 -11.38
N LEU A 108 6.03 4.94 -10.96
CA LEU A 108 5.35 4.35 -9.81
C LEU A 108 6.32 4.15 -8.65
N LEU A 109 5.93 4.61 -7.48
CA LEU A 109 6.69 4.42 -6.25
C LEU A 109 5.83 3.68 -5.23
N VAL A 110 6.47 2.83 -4.43
CA VAL A 110 5.84 2.20 -3.28
C VAL A 110 6.79 2.27 -2.09
N GLY A 111 6.27 2.63 -0.93
CA GLY A 111 7.02 2.63 0.32
C GLY A 111 6.56 1.48 1.20
N THR A 112 7.50 0.77 1.83
CA THR A 112 7.18 -0.27 2.80
C THR A 112 8.23 -0.32 3.89
N TRP A 113 7.95 -1.06 4.95
CA TRP A 113 8.90 -1.24 6.05
C TRP A 113 10.12 -2.03 5.56
N LYS A 114 11.33 -1.56 5.87
CA LYS A 114 12.56 -2.18 5.38
C LYS A 114 12.73 -3.65 5.78
N ASN A 115 12.12 -4.05 6.90
CA ASN A 115 12.18 -5.43 7.39
C ASN A 115 11.04 -6.31 6.87
N ALA A 116 10.11 -5.76 6.10
CA ALA A 116 9.02 -6.52 5.48
C ALA A 116 9.52 -7.16 4.17
N THR A 117 10.37 -8.15 4.29
CA THR A 117 11.03 -8.81 3.14
C THR A 117 10.03 -9.42 2.17
N TRP A 118 8.92 -9.96 2.66
CA TRP A 118 7.86 -10.51 1.80
C TRP A 118 7.22 -9.44 0.91
N ALA A 119 7.02 -8.23 1.42
CA ALA A 119 6.46 -7.12 0.66
C ALA A 119 7.45 -6.65 -0.42
N ILE A 120 8.72 -6.51 -0.06
CA ILE A 120 9.77 -6.12 -1.00
C ILE A 120 9.85 -7.14 -2.15
N ARG A 121 9.88 -8.43 -1.85
CA ARG A 121 9.93 -9.49 -2.86
C ARG A 121 8.70 -9.49 -3.75
N PHE A 122 7.54 -9.21 -3.18
CA PHE A 122 6.30 -9.11 -3.94
C PHE A 122 6.41 -8.04 -5.02
N TYR A 123 6.86 -6.83 -4.67
CA TYR A 123 7.02 -5.75 -5.64
C TYR A 123 8.14 -6.01 -6.64
N GLU A 124 9.23 -6.63 -6.22
CA GLU A 124 10.33 -6.97 -7.13
C GLU A 124 9.87 -7.89 -8.26
N LYS A 125 8.94 -8.81 -8.00
CA LYS A 125 8.36 -9.68 -9.03
C LYS A 125 7.67 -8.91 -10.15
N PHE A 126 7.22 -7.70 -9.88
CA PHE A 126 6.53 -6.84 -10.84
C PHE A 126 7.43 -5.76 -11.44
N GLY A 127 8.73 -5.90 -11.29
CA GLY A 127 9.69 -4.99 -11.89
C GLY A 127 10.01 -3.74 -11.08
N PHE A 128 9.59 -3.69 -9.82
CA PHE A 128 10.00 -2.64 -8.90
C PHE A 128 11.42 -2.90 -8.41
N ILE A 129 12.22 -1.84 -8.34
CA ILE A 129 13.60 -1.90 -7.89
C ILE A 129 13.72 -1.15 -6.56
N PRO A 130 14.22 -1.81 -5.49
CA PRO A 130 14.39 -1.12 -4.22
C PRO A 130 15.55 -0.13 -4.28
N HIS A 131 15.35 1.05 -3.73
CA HIS A 131 16.38 2.06 -3.57
C HIS A 131 17.16 1.84 -2.27
N GLY A 132 18.40 2.32 -2.23
CA GLY A 132 19.19 2.34 -1.01
C GLY A 132 18.61 3.33 0.02
N LYS A 133 19.20 3.34 1.21
CA LYS A 133 18.72 4.14 2.35
C LYS A 133 18.65 5.64 2.03
N GLU A 134 19.70 6.19 1.43
CA GLU A 134 19.78 7.61 1.14
C GLU A 134 18.71 8.06 0.15
N GLN A 135 18.58 7.36 -0.97
CA GLN A 135 17.61 7.68 -2.00
C GLN A 135 16.18 7.45 -1.49
N SER A 136 15.94 6.38 -0.73
CA SER A 136 14.64 6.13 -0.11
C SER A 136 14.24 7.30 0.79
N THR A 137 15.16 7.79 1.62
CA THR A 137 14.91 8.92 2.51
C THR A 137 14.52 10.18 1.73
N LEU A 138 15.25 10.48 0.65
CA LEU A 138 14.95 11.64 -0.19
C LEU A 138 13.56 11.54 -0.82
N LEU A 139 13.21 10.38 -1.37
CA LEU A 139 11.90 10.14 -1.99
C LEU A 139 10.76 10.21 -0.98
N LEU A 140 10.95 9.62 0.20
CA LEU A 140 9.93 9.66 1.25
C LEU A 140 9.65 11.09 1.71
N LYS A 141 10.68 11.89 1.90
CA LYS A 141 10.53 13.31 2.29
C LYS A 141 9.83 14.11 1.20
N LYS A 142 10.08 13.78 -0.07
CA LYS A 142 9.52 14.54 -1.20
C LYS A 142 8.04 14.20 -1.44
N TYR A 143 7.64 12.94 -1.30
CA TYR A 143 6.34 12.47 -1.75
C TYR A 143 5.40 11.99 -0.64
N TRP A 144 5.90 11.69 0.54
CA TRP A 144 5.09 11.17 1.66
C TRP A 144 5.02 12.16 2.81
N LYS A 145 3.90 12.08 3.56
CA LYS A 145 3.70 12.83 4.81
C LYS A 145 3.81 11.86 5.99
N ILE A 146 5.01 11.44 6.32
CA ILE A 146 5.26 10.49 7.40
C ILE A 146 6.32 11.02 8.35
N SER A 147 6.37 10.46 9.57
CA SER A 147 7.31 10.88 10.60
C SER A 147 8.75 10.53 10.24
N SER A 148 9.71 11.25 10.83
CA SER A 148 11.14 10.93 10.68
C SER A 148 11.47 9.51 11.09
N LYS A 149 10.80 9.00 12.13
CA LYS A 149 10.97 7.64 12.62
C LYS A 149 10.53 6.63 11.58
N GLN A 150 9.38 6.83 10.97
CA GLN A 150 8.88 5.95 9.90
C GLN A 150 9.79 5.99 8.68
N ILE A 151 10.28 7.15 8.29
CA ILE A 151 11.25 7.32 7.19
C ILE A 151 12.49 6.45 7.45
N LYS A 152 13.03 6.51 8.66
CA LYS A 152 14.22 5.75 9.04
C LYS A 152 14.08 4.25 8.85
N HIS A 153 12.87 3.71 9.01
CA HIS A 153 12.58 2.28 8.95
C HIS A 153 11.88 1.84 7.66
N SER A 154 11.85 2.70 6.65
CA SER A 154 11.16 2.45 5.40
C SER A 154 12.12 2.36 4.21
N VAL A 155 11.68 1.69 3.17
CA VAL A 155 12.37 1.58 1.88
C VAL A 155 11.39 1.96 0.77
N VAL A 156 11.89 2.62 -0.28
CA VAL A 156 11.11 2.93 -1.48
C VAL A 156 11.56 2.02 -2.62
N LEU A 157 10.59 1.45 -3.32
CA LEU A 157 10.83 0.74 -4.57
C LEU A 157 10.19 1.54 -5.71
N GLU A 158 10.79 1.44 -6.87
CA GLU A 158 10.39 2.24 -8.03
C GLU A 158 10.25 1.41 -9.28
N ARG A 159 9.23 1.73 -10.09
CA ARG A 159 9.02 1.15 -11.41
C ARG A 159 8.68 2.26 -12.40
N PHE A 160 9.31 2.19 -13.56
CA PHE A 160 9.04 3.10 -14.69
C PHE A 160 8.13 2.44 -15.72
#